data_817259463a4c3cb007b3fdaa01982b81
#
_entry.id   817259463a4c3cb007b3fdaa01982b81
#
_cell.length_a   1.000
_cell.length_b   1.000
_cell.length_c   1.000
_cell.angle_alpha   90.00
_cell.angle_beta   90.00
_cell.angle_gamma   90.00
#
_symmetry.space_group_name_H-M   'P 1'
#
loop_
_entity.id
_entity.type
_entity.pdbx_description
1 polymer ?
#
loop_
_entity_poly.entity_id
_entity_poly.type
_entity_poly.pdbx_seq_one_letter_code
_entity_poly.pdbx_strand_id
1 'polypeptide(L)'
;MSKQYGLTPEGYKTKPFDIMVKEVEEALTSSLGSINLTPPSVFSVLINTFLIEVAKIDLKGEEIYNAGYPNTATGYSLDGIADYNGIKRLSATNSTVTAQVSAINYTTIPIGSEVLIENTNNILLFPQTITVNNERCNSIVLEVIDNTLAEYKVIINNVEYTYEKPDLAFTSDIAEGLKLLIAANTSLIVTRVESILNVSSVDYLSLFTCFATEEIAINSCTTNVDLIAKEAGAIAIPEKSVTTIQTPISGWISVNNLTAGLTGRDLETDIELRTRRIKSIKFSGSGTVEAMKARLLNITGVTSVKILENVT
;
A
#
# COMPACT_ATOMS: atom_id res chain seq x y z
N MET A 1 -49.41 -7.38 -27.66
CA MET A 1 -49.46 -6.49 -26.47
C MET A 1 -48.08 -6.47 -25.83
N SER A 2 -47.46 -5.31 -25.64
CA SER A 2 -46.21 -5.22 -24.89
C SER A 2 -46.50 -5.58 -23.43
N LYS A 3 -45.68 -6.46 -22.85
CA LYS A 3 -45.81 -6.79 -21.42
C LYS A 3 -45.47 -5.55 -20.59
N GLN A 4 -46.36 -5.22 -19.64
CA GLN A 4 -46.16 -4.04 -18.78
C GLN A 4 -45.08 -4.29 -17.70
N TYR A 5 -44.93 -5.55 -17.26
CA TYR A 5 -43.98 -5.99 -16.23
C TYR A 5 -43.18 -7.22 -16.71
N GLY A 6 -42.10 -7.53 -16.03
CA GLY A 6 -41.13 -8.53 -16.43
C GLY A 6 -40.18 -8.00 -17.50
N LEU A 7 -39.77 -8.84 -18.44
CA LEU A 7 -38.89 -8.42 -19.53
C LEU A 7 -39.66 -7.61 -20.57
N THR A 8 -39.34 -6.31 -20.66
CA THR A 8 -39.93 -5.33 -21.60
C THR A 8 -38.86 -4.83 -22.58
N PRO A 9 -39.27 -4.12 -23.66
CA PRO A 9 -38.30 -3.50 -24.58
C PRO A 9 -37.34 -2.50 -23.91
N GLU A 10 -37.76 -1.90 -22.79
CA GLU A 10 -36.96 -0.95 -22.02
C GLU A 10 -36.12 -1.63 -20.93
N GLY A 11 -36.18 -2.94 -20.76
CA GLY A 11 -35.51 -3.71 -19.76
C GLY A 11 -36.46 -4.48 -18.83
N TYR A 12 -35.94 -4.99 -17.73
CA TYR A 12 -36.76 -5.68 -16.72
C TYR A 12 -37.47 -4.65 -15.85
N LYS A 13 -38.79 -4.83 -15.68
CA LYS A 13 -39.63 -3.99 -14.81
C LYS A 13 -40.29 -4.88 -13.76
N THR A 14 -39.97 -4.66 -12.52
CA THR A 14 -40.63 -5.33 -11.40
C THR A 14 -42.11 -4.93 -11.31
N LYS A 15 -42.93 -5.86 -10.86
CA LYS A 15 -44.35 -5.59 -10.65
C LYS A 15 -44.56 -4.98 -9.27
N PRO A 16 -45.21 -3.80 -9.16
CA PRO A 16 -45.52 -3.20 -7.86
C PRO A 16 -46.36 -4.15 -7.00
N PHE A 17 -46.06 -4.19 -5.69
CA PHE A 17 -46.68 -5.11 -4.74
C PHE A 17 -48.18 -4.93 -4.62
N ASP A 18 -48.69 -3.69 -4.64
CA ASP A 18 -50.10 -3.35 -4.62
C ASP A 18 -50.87 -3.91 -5.83
N ILE A 19 -50.23 -3.91 -7.01
CA ILE A 19 -50.81 -4.50 -8.21
C ILE A 19 -50.82 -6.02 -8.12
N MET A 20 -49.78 -6.65 -7.54
CA MET A 20 -49.78 -8.10 -7.29
C MET A 20 -50.94 -8.49 -6.38
N VAL A 21 -51.14 -7.77 -5.28
CA VAL A 21 -52.22 -8.00 -4.32
C VAL A 21 -53.55 -7.89 -4.99
N LYS A 22 -53.81 -6.78 -5.71
CA LYS A 22 -55.07 -6.50 -6.38
C LYS A 22 -55.45 -7.60 -7.40
N GLU A 23 -54.50 -8.04 -8.23
CA GLU A 23 -54.77 -9.10 -9.24
C GLU A 23 -55.13 -10.44 -8.57
N VAL A 24 -54.42 -10.78 -7.45
CA VAL A 24 -54.72 -12.02 -6.71
C VAL A 24 -56.08 -11.92 -6.02
N GLU A 25 -56.44 -10.77 -5.43
CA GLU A 25 -57.75 -10.53 -4.82
C GLU A 25 -58.89 -10.61 -5.84
N GLU A 26 -58.70 -10.02 -7.02
CA GLU A 26 -59.66 -10.09 -8.13
C GLU A 26 -59.83 -11.54 -8.64
N ALA A 27 -58.71 -12.28 -8.79
CA ALA A 27 -58.76 -13.68 -9.21
C ALA A 27 -59.49 -14.59 -8.17
N LEU A 28 -59.19 -14.38 -6.91
CA LEU A 28 -59.85 -15.14 -5.80
C LEU A 28 -61.34 -14.82 -5.69
N THR A 29 -61.72 -13.55 -5.80
CA THR A 29 -63.12 -13.12 -5.80
C THR A 29 -63.90 -13.73 -6.96
N SER A 30 -63.27 -13.76 -8.17
CA SER A 30 -63.86 -14.39 -9.34
C SER A 30 -64.04 -15.89 -9.20
N SER A 31 -63.12 -16.59 -8.50
CA SER A 31 -63.10 -18.04 -8.43
C SER A 31 -63.94 -18.58 -7.25
N LEU A 32 -63.93 -17.89 -6.11
CA LEU A 32 -64.53 -18.33 -4.86
C LEU A 32 -65.78 -17.56 -4.47
N GLY A 33 -66.15 -16.52 -5.21
CA GLY A 33 -67.23 -15.62 -4.88
C GLY A 33 -66.87 -14.60 -3.78
N SER A 34 -67.86 -14.18 -3.01
CA SER A 34 -67.66 -13.16 -1.95
C SER A 34 -66.89 -13.73 -0.76
N ILE A 35 -65.61 -13.39 -0.68
CA ILE A 35 -64.73 -13.73 0.46
C ILE A 35 -64.30 -12.44 1.17
N ASN A 36 -64.00 -12.55 2.47
CA ASN A 36 -63.47 -11.41 3.22
C ASN A 36 -61.99 -11.26 2.99
N LEU A 37 -61.60 -10.29 2.19
CA LEU A 37 -60.20 -9.92 1.88
C LEU A 37 -59.73 -8.67 2.65
N THR A 38 -60.59 -8.08 3.48
CA THR A 38 -60.25 -6.88 4.27
C THR A 38 -59.25 -7.21 5.39
N PRO A 39 -58.14 -6.53 5.51
CA PRO A 39 -57.22 -6.72 6.60
C PRO A 39 -57.91 -6.47 7.99
N PRO A 40 -57.66 -7.28 9.03
CA PRO A 40 -56.70 -8.42 9.12
C PRO A 40 -57.35 -9.81 8.90
N SER A 41 -58.10 -10.01 7.84
CA SER A 41 -58.70 -11.35 7.56
C SER A 41 -57.61 -12.41 7.31
N VAL A 42 -57.92 -13.68 7.63
CA VAL A 42 -56.98 -14.79 7.41
C VAL A 42 -56.51 -14.87 5.95
N PHE A 43 -57.39 -14.67 5.01
CA PHE A 43 -57.06 -14.67 3.58
C PHE A 43 -56.13 -13.51 3.20
N SER A 44 -56.38 -12.30 3.72
CA SER A 44 -55.52 -11.14 3.46
C SER A 44 -54.12 -11.38 4.02
N VAL A 45 -53.97 -11.94 5.24
CA VAL A 45 -52.64 -12.25 5.83
C VAL A 45 -51.90 -13.31 5.01
N LEU A 46 -52.60 -14.40 4.58
CA LEU A 46 -51.99 -15.45 3.78
C LEU A 46 -51.52 -14.93 2.41
N ILE A 47 -52.38 -14.15 1.71
CA ILE A 47 -52.05 -13.55 0.41
C ILE A 47 -50.82 -12.65 0.54
N ASN A 48 -50.83 -11.73 1.48
CA ASN A 48 -49.73 -10.80 1.67
C ASN A 48 -48.42 -11.52 2.01
N THR A 49 -48.48 -12.54 2.91
CA THR A 49 -47.27 -13.32 3.27
C THR A 49 -46.71 -14.05 2.05
N PHE A 50 -47.54 -14.66 1.22
CA PHE A 50 -47.07 -15.35 0.02
C PHE A 50 -46.55 -14.37 -1.05
N LEU A 51 -47.26 -13.26 -1.27
CA LEU A 51 -46.87 -12.26 -2.27
C LEU A 51 -45.57 -11.51 -1.90
N ILE A 52 -45.24 -11.38 -0.62
CA ILE A 52 -43.94 -10.87 -0.20
C ILE A 52 -42.80 -11.75 -0.74
N GLU A 53 -42.93 -13.08 -0.66
CA GLU A 53 -41.91 -13.97 -1.21
C GLU A 53 -41.88 -13.94 -2.76
N VAL A 54 -43.04 -13.80 -3.42
CA VAL A 54 -43.12 -13.62 -4.89
C VAL A 54 -42.44 -12.31 -5.29
N ALA A 55 -42.69 -11.21 -4.58
CA ALA A 55 -42.05 -9.93 -4.85
C ALA A 55 -40.52 -9.98 -4.69
N LYS A 56 -40.02 -10.72 -3.68
CA LYS A 56 -38.59 -10.96 -3.54
C LYS A 56 -37.98 -11.71 -4.73
N ILE A 57 -38.73 -12.67 -5.30
CA ILE A 57 -38.30 -13.42 -6.49
C ILE A 57 -38.27 -12.50 -7.71
N ASP A 58 -39.24 -11.61 -7.86
CA ASP A 58 -39.30 -10.66 -8.97
C ASP A 58 -38.15 -9.64 -8.90
N LEU A 59 -37.82 -9.13 -7.70
CA LEU A 59 -36.63 -8.29 -7.47
C LEU A 59 -35.34 -9.02 -7.84
N LYS A 60 -35.21 -10.31 -7.48
CA LYS A 60 -34.06 -11.11 -7.91
C LYS A 60 -33.99 -11.31 -9.42
N GLY A 61 -35.13 -11.37 -10.08
CA GLY A 61 -35.22 -11.37 -11.56
C GLY A 61 -34.62 -10.11 -12.17
N GLU A 62 -34.89 -8.96 -11.58
CA GLU A 62 -34.31 -7.67 -11.98
C GLU A 62 -32.80 -7.63 -11.73
N GLU A 63 -32.36 -8.08 -10.56
CA GLU A 63 -30.93 -8.15 -10.22
C GLU A 63 -30.16 -9.03 -11.21
N ILE A 64 -30.68 -10.22 -11.54
CA ILE A 64 -30.07 -11.13 -12.51
C ILE A 64 -30.03 -10.51 -13.91
N TYR A 65 -31.11 -9.86 -14.31
CA TYR A 65 -31.14 -9.16 -15.60
C TYR A 65 -30.07 -8.06 -15.66
N ASN A 66 -30.02 -7.21 -14.65
CA ASN A 66 -29.07 -6.11 -14.57
C ASN A 66 -27.62 -6.60 -14.46
N ALA A 67 -27.38 -7.75 -13.83
CA ALA A 67 -26.09 -8.40 -13.74
C ALA A 67 -25.51 -8.85 -15.09
N GLY A 68 -26.37 -9.03 -16.11
CA GLY A 68 -25.95 -9.40 -17.46
C GLY A 68 -25.44 -8.23 -18.33
N TYR A 69 -25.62 -7.00 -17.90
CA TYR A 69 -25.27 -5.82 -18.72
C TYR A 69 -24.12 -5.00 -18.10
N PRO A 70 -23.12 -4.59 -18.90
CA PRO A 70 -21.97 -3.84 -18.39
C PRO A 70 -22.30 -2.51 -17.70
N ASN A 71 -23.39 -1.89 -18.09
CA ASN A 71 -23.80 -0.58 -17.56
C ASN A 71 -24.48 -0.68 -16.20
N THR A 72 -25.13 -1.81 -15.91
CA THR A 72 -25.93 -2.04 -14.70
C THR A 72 -25.30 -3.05 -13.75
N ALA A 73 -24.47 -3.98 -14.26
CA ALA A 73 -23.78 -4.97 -13.45
C ALA A 73 -22.86 -4.32 -12.42
N THR A 74 -22.80 -4.88 -11.22
CA THR A 74 -21.95 -4.42 -10.11
C THR A 74 -21.11 -5.55 -9.54
N GLY A 75 -20.01 -5.22 -8.85
CA GLY A 75 -19.17 -6.17 -8.16
C GLY A 75 -18.73 -7.35 -9.02
N TYR A 76 -18.91 -8.57 -8.53
CA TYR A 76 -18.48 -9.80 -9.19
C TYR A 76 -19.12 -10.01 -10.58
N SER A 77 -20.37 -9.56 -10.78
CA SER A 77 -21.02 -9.66 -12.10
C SER A 77 -20.34 -8.78 -13.13
N LEU A 78 -19.96 -7.57 -12.74
CA LEU A 78 -19.19 -6.67 -13.59
C LEU A 78 -17.79 -7.22 -13.87
N ASP A 79 -17.16 -7.84 -12.87
CA ASP A 79 -15.84 -8.48 -13.03
C ASP A 79 -15.90 -9.61 -14.07
N GLY A 80 -16.94 -10.47 -14.00
CA GLY A 80 -17.17 -11.51 -14.98
C GLY A 80 -17.35 -10.96 -16.40
N ILE A 81 -18.14 -9.87 -16.55
CA ILE A 81 -18.32 -9.22 -17.85
C ILE A 81 -17.01 -8.60 -18.36
N ALA A 82 -16.20 -8.02 -17.48
CA ALA A 82 -14.92 -7.44 -17.87
C ALA A 82 -13.92 -8.52 -18.29
N ASP A 83 -13.95 -9.68 -17.65
CA ASP A 83 -13.06 -10.82 -17.94
C ASP A 83 -13.32 -11.41 -19.35
N TYR A 84 -14.54 -11.39 -19.87
CA TYR A 84 -14.82 -11.72 -21.27
C TYR A 84 -14.02 -10.88 -22.27
N ASN A 85 -13.59 -9.69 -21.86
CA ASN A 85 -12.74 -8.81 -22.67
C ASN A 85 -11.25 -8.90 -22.25
N GLY A 86 -10.88 -9.86 -21.40
CA GLY A 86 -9.53 -10.01 -20.86
C GLY A 86 -9.12 -8.93 -19.87
N ILE A 87 -10.10 -8.22 -19.28
CA ILE A 87 -9.85 -7.11 -18.36
C ILE A 87 -10.20 -7.57 -16.94
N LYS A 88 -9.20 -7.67 -16.08
CA LYS A 88 -9.37 -7.97 -14.66
C LYS A 88 -9.38 -6.69 -13.84
N ARG A 89 -10.20 -6.65 -12.78
CA ARG A 89 -10.19 -5.54 -11.81
C ARG A 89 -8.79 -5.38 -11.22
N LEU A 90 -8.34 -4.14 -11.14
CA LEU A 90 -7.07 -3.82 -10.51
C LEU A 90 -7.21 -3.96 -9.00
N SER A 91 -6.42 -4.86 -8.43
CA SER A 91 -6.38 -5.06 -6.97
C SER A 91 -5.78 -3.86 -6.25
N ALA A 92 -6.15 -3.67 -5.00
CA ALA A 92 -5.45 -2.76 -4.11
C ALA A 92 -3.97 -3.16 -3.98
N THR A 93 -3.10 -2.17 -3.84
CA THR A 93 -1.66 -2.36 -3.58
C THR A 93 -1.25 -1.58 -2.35
N ASN A 94 -0.29 -2.13 -1.61
CA ASN A 94 0.19 -1.48 -0.39
C ASN A 94 1.11 -0.29 -0.72
N SER A 95 1.05 0.74 0.10
CA SER A 95 2.03 1.82 0.10
C SER A 95 3.35 1.34 0.68
N THR A 96 4.47 1.87 0.20
CA THR A 96 5.82 1.50 0.64
C THR A 96 6.65 2.74 0.93
N VAL A 97 7.61 2.60 1.84
CA VAL A 97 8.54 3.69 2.16
C VAL A 97 9.87 3.13 2.61
N THR A 98 10.96 3.75 2.19
CA THR A 98 12.28 3.50 2.74
C THR A 98 12.45 4.31 4.03
N ALA A 99 12.66 3.63 5.14
CA ALA A 99 12.90 4.22 6.45
C ALA A 99 14.31 3.92 6.95
N GLN A 100 14.88 4.84 7.72
CA GLN A 100 16.08 4.65 8.48
C GLN A 100 15.73 4.08 9.84
N VAL A 101 16.39 3.02 10.21
CA VAL A 101 16.22 2.31 11.49
C VAL A 101 17.52 2.37 12.26
N SER A 102 17.48 2.99 13.44
CA SER A 102 18.62 3.08 14.35
C SER A 102 18.45 2.09 15.51
N ALA A 103 19.50 1.32 15.78
CA ALA A 103 19.48 0.34 16.85
C ALA A 103 20.91 0.13 17.42
N ILE A 104 21.00 -0.47 18.58
CA ILE A 104 22.26 -0.97 19.14
C ILE A 104 22.83 -2.01 18.16
N ASN A 105 24.15 -2.04 18.04
CA ASN A 105 24.85 -2.98 17.15
C ASN A 105 24.39 -4.44 17.37
N TYR A 106 24.14 -5.17 16.28
CA TYR A 106 23.58 -6.55 16.23
C TYR A 106 22.14 -6.70 16.76
N THR A 107 21.36 -5.63 16.84
CA THR A 107 19.92 -5.75 17.14
C THR A 107 19.17 -6.34 15.96
N THR A 108 18.41 -7.40 16.22
CA THR A 108 17.55 -8.04 15.21
C THR A 108 16.10 -7.60 15.38
N ILE A 109 15.51 -7.09 14.29
CA ILE A 109 14.10 -6.69 14.21
C ILE A 109 13.39 -7.74 13.35
N PRO A 110 12.44 -8.51 13.93
CA PRO A 110 11.75 -9.58 13.23
C PRO A 110 10.81 -9.07 12.12
N ILE A 111 10.55 -9.93 11.13
CA ILE A 111 9.46 -9.74 10.19
C ILE A 111 8.13 -9.50 10.91
N GLY A 112 7.31 -8.58 10.39
CA GLY A 112 6.01 -8.24 10.98
C GLY A 112 6.08 -7.25 12.14
N SER A 113 7.28 -6.77 12.53
CA SER A 113 7.39 -5.66 13.48
C SER A 113 6.67 -4.43 12.94
N GLU A 114 5.98 -3.70 13.82
CA GLU A 114 5.05 -2.63 13.47
C GLU A 114 5.60 -1.25 13.82
N VAL A 115 5.40 -0.30 12.92
CA VAL A 115 5.64 1.13 13.13
C VAL A 115 4.42 1.93 12.68
N LEU A 116 4.16 3.06 13.31
CA LEU A 116 3.01 3.91 13.05
C LEU A 116 3.41 5.15 12.24
N ILE A 117 2.54 5.53 11.32
CA ILE A 117 2.63 6.83 10.64
C ILE A 117 2.01 7.87 11.57
N GLU A 118 2.77 8.89 11.91
CA GLU A 118 2.38 9.97 12.84
C GLU A 118 1.06 10.64 12.40
N ASN A 119 0.22 10.98 13.39
CA ASN A 119 -1.09 11.58 13.20
C ASN A 119 -2.09 10.73 12.39
N THR A 120 -1.82 9.44 12.25
CA THR A 120 -2.73 8.47 11.61
C THR A 120 -2.81 7.18 12.45
N ASN A 121 -3.75 6.30 12.08
CA ASN A 121 -3.79 4.94 12.63
C ASN A 121 -3.16 3.91 11.67
N ASN A 122 -2.48 4.36 10.61
CA ASN A 122 -1.90 3.49 9.61
C ASN A 122 -0.59 2.88 10.10
N ILE A 123 -0.49 1.58 10.00
CA ILE A 123 0.64 0.77 10.45
C ILE A 123 1.46 0.33 9.24
N LEU A 124 2.78 0.43 9.37
CA LEU A 124 3.73 -0.14 8.44
C LEU A 124 4.40 -1.37 9.08
N LEU A 125 4.72 -2.35 8.26
CA LEU A 125 5.34 -3.61 8.65
C LEU A 125 6.72 -3.74 8.06
N PHE A 126 7.60 -4.43 8.79
CA PHE A 126 8.85 -4.95 8.25
C PHE A 126 8.54 -6.19 7.40
N PRO A 127 8.81 -6.17 6.08
CA PRO A 127 8.51 -7.29 5.19
C PRO A 127 9.47 -8.47 5.37
N GLN A 128 10.58 -8.27 6.05
CA GLN A 128 11.60 -9.28 6.36
C GLN A 128 12.28 -8.99 7.70
N THR A 129 12.88 -10.02 8.27
CA THR A 129 13.75 -9.86 9.45
C THR A 129 15.03 -9.15 9.04
N ILE A 130 15.43 -8.13 9.79
CA ILE A 130 16.68 -7.40 9.58
C ILE A 130 17.54 -7.45 10.83
N THR A 131 18.84 -7.40 10.66
CA THR A 131 19.80 -7.18 11.74
C THR A 131 20.52 -5.86 11.47
N VAL A 132 20.38 -4.91 12.38
CA VAL A 132 21.07 -3.62 12.32
C VAL A 132 22.45 -3.83 12.90
N ASN A 133 23.50 -3.65 12.08
CA ASN A 133 24.88 -3.88 12.48
C ASN A 133 25.85 -2.95 11.75
N ASN A 134 27.08 -2.98 12.18
CA ASN A 134 28.19 -2.19 11.65
C ASN A 134 28.72 -2.67 10.28
N GLU A 135 28.27 -3.83 9.81
CA GLU A 135 28.67 -4.37 8.50
C GLU A 135 27.84 -3.77 7.35
N ARG A 136 26.67 -3.18 7.68
CA ARG A 136 25.77 -2.60 6.70
C ARG A 136 24.98 -1.44 7.30
N CYS A 137 25.61 -0.29 7.45
CA CYS A 137 24.99 0.90 8.01
C CYS A 137 25.19 2.13 7.12
N ASN A 138 24.31 3.11 7.24
CA ASN A 138 24.46 4.42 6.60
C ASN A 138 24.86 5.50 7.62
N SER A 139 24.73 5.20 8.90
CA SER A 139 25.25 6.02 9.99
C SER A 139 25.65 5.12 11.18
N ILE A 140 26.68 5.53 11.89
CA ILE A 140 27.19 4.80 13.05
C ILE A 140 27.65 5.79 14.12
N VAL A 141 27.38 5.44 15.37
CA VAL A 141 27.84 6.19 16.54
C VAL A 141 28.93 5.40 17.22
N LEU A 142 30.13 5.97 17.23
CA LEU A 142 31.32 5.43 17.86
C LEU A 142 31.65 6.24 19.12
N GLU A 143 32.10 5.61 20.16
CA GLU A 143 32.57 6.26 21.42
C GLU A 143 33.92 5.76 21.80
N VAL A 144 34.88 6.67 21.96
CA VAL A 144 36.19 6.35 22.52
C VAL A 144 36.04 6.19 24.03
N ILE A 145 36.10 4.95 24.53
CA ILE A 145 35.82 4.60 25.92
C ILE A 145 37.11 4.60 26.79
N ASP A 146 38.28 4.44 26.18
CA ASP A 146 39.54 4.37 26.90
C ASP A 146 40.66 5.08 26.09
N ASN A 147 41.73 5.49 26.77
CA ASN A 147 42.88 6.17 26.19
C ASN A 147 44.20 5.41 26.46
N THR A 148 44.14 4.10 26.67
CA THR A 148 45.30 3.25 27.05
C THR A 148 46.16 2.86 25.86
N LEU A 149 45.59 2.77 24.63
CA LEU A 149 46.35 2.38 23.45
C LEU A 149 47.22 3.53 22.91
N ALA A 150 48.32 3.16 22.23
CA ALA A 150 49.12 4.10 21.46
C ALA A 150 48.47 4.48 20.11
N GLU A 151 47.74 3.56 19.51
CA GLU A 151 47.08 3.73 18.22
C GLU A 151 45.59 3.36 18.28
N TYR A 152 44.75 4.18 17.67
CA TYR A 152 43.30 3.98 17.54
C TYR A 152 42.94 3.87 16.07
N LYS A 153 42.21 2.80 15.70
CA LYS A 153 41.89 2.51 14.32
C LYS A 153 40.41 2.41 14.10
N VAL A 154 39.95 3.05 13.03
CA VAL A 154 38.60 2.89 12.48
C VAL A 154 38.75 2.48 11.01
N ILE A 155 38.10 1.41 10.61
CA ILE A 155 38.14 0.89 9.25
C ILE A 155 36.73 1.09 8.62
N ILE A 156 36.65 1.89 7.57
CA ILE A 156 35.41 2.17 6.84
C ILE A 156 35.57 1.75 5.40
N ASN A 157 34.73 0.85 4.91
CA ASN A 157 34.81 0.30 3.54
C ASN A 157 36.23 -0.20 3.20
N ASN A 158 36.88 -0.89 4.10
CA ASN A 158 38.25 -1.37 3.99
C ASN A 158 39.34 -0.28 3.94
N VAL A 159 39.00 0.97 4.17
CA VAL A 159 39.99 2.06 4.36
C VAL A 159 40.24 2.23 5.82
N GLU A 160 41.53 2.10 6.22
CA GLU A 160 41.98 2.23 7.60
C GLU A 160 42.31 3.69 7.92
N TYR A 161 41.76 4.20 9.01
CA TYR A 161 42.02 5.51 9.59
C TYR A 161 42.69 5.28 10.93
N THR A 162 44.01 5.53 11.03
CA THR A 162 44.81 5.30 12.24
C THR A 162 45.22 6.64 12.86
N TYR A 163 44.89 6.81 14.10
CA TYR A 163 45.32 7.95 14.91
C TYR A 163 46.34 7.50 15.96
N GLU A 164 47.55 8.05 15.90
CA GLU A 164 48.59 7.89 16.88
C GLU A 164 48.33 8.86 18.03
N LYS A 165 48.20 8.31 19.25
CA LYS A 165 47.84 9.09 20.42
C LYS A 165 49.06 9.77 21.03
N PRO A 166 49.03 11.12 21.24
CA PRO A 166 50.02 11.81 22.09
C PRO A 166 49.96 11.35 23.57
N ASP A 167 51.08 11.42 24.28
CA ASP A 167 51.24 10.84 25.63
C ASP A 167 50.20 11.28 26.68
N LEU A 168 49.61 12.47 26.56
CA LEU A 168 48.64 13.01 27.53
C LEU A 168 47.27 13.27 26.94
N ALA A 169 46.95 12.65 25.82
CA ALA A 169 45.66 12.86 25.14
C ALA A 169 44.50 12.20 25.92
N PHE A 170 43.40 12.93 26.02
CA PHE A 170 42.11 12.43 26.52
C PHE A 170 41.33 11.70 25.41
N THR A 171 40.29 10.98 25.80
CA THR A 171 39.39 10.31 24.85
C THR A 171 38.76 11.28 23.83
N SER A 172 38.50 12.52 24.26
CA SER A 172 38.02 13.61 23.37
C SER A 172 39.04 14.03 22.31
N ASP A 173 40.35 14.01 22.64
CA ASP A 173 41.42 14.38 21.71
C ASP A 173 41.60 13.29 20.65
N ILE A 174 41.49 12.02 21.06
CA ILE A 174 41.51 10.86 20.19
C ILE A 174 40.30 10.92 19.19
N ALA A 175 39.12 11.24 19.72
CA ALA A 175 37.93 11.40 18.90
C ALA A 175 38.06 12.56 17.88
N GLU A 176 38.68 13.68 18.27
CA GLU A 176 38.94 14.79 17.32
C GLU A 176 39.96 14.39 16.24
N GLY A 177 41.03 13.68 16.64
CA GLY A 177 42.02 13.18 15.69
C GLY A 177 41.42 12.21 14.66
N LEU A 178 40.61 11.26 15.10
CA LEU A 178 39.88 10.34 14.21
C LEU A 178 38.87 11.07 13.32
N LYS A 179 38.14 12.05 13.86
CA LYS A 179 37.24 12.89 13.08
C LYS A 179 37.96 13.58 11.94
N LEU A 180 39.10 14.20 12.16
CA LEU A 180 39.87 14.89 11.12
C LEU A 180 40.36 13.93 10.03
N LEU A 181 40.77 12.73 10.40
CA LEU A 181 41.22 11.70 9.46
C LEU A 181 40.05 11.19 8.61
N ILE A 182 38.92 10.87 9.22
CA ILE A 182 37.74 10.33 8.50
C ILE A 182 37.07 11.42 7.65
N ALA A 183 37.04 12.68 8.11
CA ALA A 183 36.47 13.80 7.38
C ALA A 183 37.21 14.15 6.07
N ALA A 184 38.43 13.65 5.86
CA ALA A 184 39.12 13.72 4.59
C ALA A 184 38.40 12.93 3.49
N ASN A 185 37.54 11.98 3.83
CA ASN A 185 36.70 11.26 2.91
C ASN A 185 35.41 12.05 2.62
N THR A 186 35.30 12.60 1.43
CA THR A 186 34.20 13.47 0.99
C THR A 186 32.85 12.74 0.87
N SER A 187 32.81 11.41 0.95
CA SER A 187 31.59 10.61 0.93
C SER A 187 30.98 10.45 2.33
N LEU A 188 31.68 10.91 3.38
CA LEU A 188 31.28 10.78 4.77
C LEU A 188 31.11 12.14 5.44
N ILE A 189 30.14 12.24 6.32
CA ILE A 189 29.95 13.36 7.23
C ILE A 189 30.32 12.87 8.62
N VAL A 190 31.24 13.56 9.29
CA VAL A 190 31.65 13.21 10.65
C VAL A 190 31.39 14.38 11.57
N THR A 191 30.59 14.13 12.61
CA THR A 191 30.37 15.07 13.70
C THR A 191 30.89 14.48 15.02
N ARG A 192 31.29 15.34 15.97
CA ARG A 192 31.83 14.92 17.25
C ARG A 192 31.20 15.71 18.39
N VAL A 193 30.93 15.02 19.47
CA VAL A 193 30.58 15.60 20.77
C VAL A 193 31.38 14.86 21.83
N GLU A 194 32.32 15.55 22.48
CA GLU A 194 33.24 14.95 23.46
C GLU A 194 34.01 13.75 22.90
N SER A 195 33.83 12.54 23.46
CA SER A 195 34.43 11.28 23.00
C SER A 195 33.60 10.53 21.96
N ILE A 196 32.42 11.07 21.58
CA ILE A 196 31.47 10.42 20.65
C ILE A 196 31.64 10.98 19.24
N LEU A 197 31.78 10.06 18.28
CA LEU A 197 31.83 10.32 16.86
C LEU A 197 30.56 9.81 16.22
N ASN A 198 29.90 10.65 15.44
CA ASN A 198 28.81 10.22 14.56
C ASN A 198 29.30 10.30 13.11
N VAL A 199 29.42 9.14 12.47
CA VAL A 199 29.86 8.99 11.08
C VAL A 199 28.65 8.59 10.25
N SER A 200 28.31 9.37 9.23
CA SER A 200 27.20 9.09 8.33
C SER A 200 27.59 9.26 6.87
N SER A 201 26.95 8.54 5.99
CA SER A 201 27.10 8.72 4.54
C SER A 201 26.47 10.04 4.12
N VAL A 202 27.10 10.76 3.16
CA VAL A 202 26.54 11.96 2.54
C VAL A 202 25.24 11.61 1.80
N ASP A 203 25.24 10.51 1.07
CA ASP A 203 24.02 9.94 0.52
C ASP A 203 23.43 8.94 1.53
N TYR A 204 22.29 9.30 2.12
CA TYR A 204 21.62 8.48 3.14
C TYR A 204 21.19 7.08 2.66
N LEU A 205 21.15 6.85 1.35
CA LEU A 205 20.87 5.53 0.75
C LEU A 205 22.12 4.66 0.66
N SER A 206 23.30 5.27 0.68
CA SER A 206 24.57 4.55 0.58
C SER A 206 24.96 3.93 1.92
N LEU A 207 25.19 2.63 1.90
CA LEU A 207 25.60 1.84 3.06
C LEU A 207 27.11 1.65 3.05
N PHE A 208 27.70 1.58 4.25
CA PHE A 208 29.11 1.29 4.46
C PHE A 208 29.32 0.25 5.55
N THR A 209 30.53 -0.30 5.59
CA THR A 209 31.01 -1.15 6.70
C THR A 209 31.88 -0.31 7.63
N CYS A 210 31.79 -0.52 8.94
CA CYS A 210 32.66 0.15 9.89
C CYS A 210 33.10 -0.81 11.00
N PHE A 211 34.42 -0.90 11.21
CA PHE A 211 35.03 -1.64 12.30
C PHE A 211 35.97 -0.71 13.08
N ALA A 212 36.16 -0.97 14.36
CA ALA A 212 37.00 -0.15 15.24
C ALA A 212 37.79 -1.04 16.21
N THR A 213 38.87 -0.49 16.79
CA THR A 213 39.60 -1.13 17.89
C THR A 213 38.71 -1.29 19.12
N GLU A 214 39.05 -2.21 20.02
CA GLU A 214 38.20 -2.57 21.19
C GLU A 214 37.92 -1.40 22.13
N GLU A 215 38.81 -0.40 22.19
CA GLU A 215 38.65 0.82 22.98
C GLU A 215 37.72 1.87 22.34
N ILE A 216 37.14 1.55 21.17
CA ILE A 216 36.12 2.35 20.53
C ILE A 216 34.83 1.52 20.48
N ALA A 217 33.88 1.84 21.35
CA ALA A 217 32.61 1.17 21.39
C ALA A 217 31.71 1.61 20.18
N ILE A 218 30.99 0.67 19.64
CA ILE A 218 29.95 0.93 18.65
C ILE A 218 28.59 1.01 19.37
N ASN A 219 28.14 2.22 19.64
CA ASN A 219 26.93 2.45 20.43
C ASN A 219 25.65 2.16 19.65
N SER A 220 25.60 2.61 18.41
CA SER A 220 24.44 2.35 17.55
C SER A 220 24.81 2.40 16.07
N CYS A 221 24.02 1.69 15.29
CA CYS A 221 24.07 1.69 13.84
C CYS A 221 22.71 2.10 13.28
N THR A 222 22.71 2.75 12.12
CA THR A 222 21.49 3.08 11.37
C THR A 222 21.56 2.41 10.01
N THR A 223 20.48 1.78 9.58
CA THR A 223 20.40 1.17 8.26
C THR A 223 19.08 1.54 7.59
N ASN A 224 19.01 1.42 6.25
CA ASN A 224 17.81 1.64 5.48
C ASN A 224 17.02 0.35 5.33
N VAL A 225 15.70 0.46 5.46
CA VAL A 225 14.76 -0.65 5.33
C VAL A 225 13.54 -0.18 4.55
N ASP A 226 13.07 -1.01 3.62
CA ASP A 226 11.81 -0.77 2.97
C ASP A 226 10.67 -1.33 3.83
N LEU A 227 9.76 -0.46 4.22
CA LEU A 227 8.56 -0.79 4.97
C LEU A 227 7.35 -0.81 4.04
N ILE A 228 6.38 -1.65 4.37
CA ILE A 228 5.14 -1.82 3.60
C ILE A 228 3.92 -1.54 4.49
N ALA A 229 2.94 -0.84 3.98
CA ALA A 229 1.70 -0.62 4.72
C ALA A 229 1.00 -1.95 5.02
N LYS A 230 0.51 -2.11 6.25
CA LYS A 230 -0.20 -3.32 6.69
C LYS A 230 -1.48 -3.55 5.88
N GLU A 231 -2.18 -2.48 5.57
CA GLU A 231 -3.38 -2.51 4.75
C GLU A 231 -3.07 -2.04 3.33
N ALA A 232 -3.69 -2.72 2.35
CA ALA A 232 -3.61 -2.30 0.96
C ALA A 232 -4.52 -1.09 0.74
N GLY A 233 -4.03 -0.11 -0.02
CA GLY A 233 -4.77 1.11 -0.33
C GLY A 233 -3.85 2.28 -0.64
N ALA A 234 -4.45 3.40 -1.01
CA ALA A 234 -3.75 4.64 -1.31
C ALA A 234 -3.39 5.41 -0.02
N ILE A 235 -2.56 4.79 0.84
CA ILE A 235 -2.11 5.38 2.10
C ILE A 235 -0.94 6.33 1.83
N ALA A 236 -1.14 7.63 2.09
CA ALA A 236 -0.07 8.62 1.99
C ALA A 236 0.90 8.47 3.16
N ILE A 237 2.21 8.47 2.86
CA ILE A 237 3.30 8.43 3.84
C ILE A 237 4.17 9.65 3.63
N PRO A 238 3.90 10.77 4.33
CA PRO A 238 4.71 11.98 4.23
C PRO A 238 6.16 11.76 4.69
N GLU A 239 7.05 12.66 4.32
CA GLU A 239 8.40 12.65 4.86
C GLU A 239 8.38 12.86 6.38
N LYS A 240 9.31 12.22 7.09
CA LYS A 240 9.48 12.31 8.55
C LYS A 240 8.24 11.99 9.38
N SER A 241 7.32 11.20 8.83
CA SER A 241 6.08 10.81 9.51
C SER A 241 6.13 9.41 10.14
N VAL A 242 7.13 8.60 9.84
CA VAL A 242 7.29 7.25 10.39
C VAL A 242 8.21 7.34 11.60
N THR A 243 7.65 7.63 12.78
CA THR A 243 8.44 7.95 13.98
C THR A 243 8.14 7.07 15.18
N THR A 244 6.99 6.40 15.20
CA THR A 244 6.52 5.68 16.39
C THR A 244 6.68 4.17 16.24
N ILE A 245 7.47 3.57 17.12
CA ILE A 245 7.65 2.11 17.22
C ILE A 245 6.45 1.53 17.97
N GLN A 246 5.69 0.64 17.32
CA GLN A 246 4.55 -0.06 17.93
C GLN A 246 4.96 -1.40 18.56
N THR A 247 5.96 -2.08 17.96
CA THR A 247 6.51 -3.33 18.51
C THR A 247 7.82 -3.02 19.25
N PRO A 248 7.82 -2.87 20.58
CA PRO A 248 9.04 -2.57 21.33
C PRO A 248 10.02 -3.77 21.30
N ILE A 249 11.23 -3.53 20.81
CA ILE A 249 12.30 -4.53 20.76
C ILE A 249 13.51 -3.94 21.48
N SER A 250 14.12 -4.75 22.35
CA SER A 250 15.33 -4.33 23.08
C SER A 250 16.45 -3.98 22.10
N GLY A 251 17.03 -2.79 22.27
CA GLY A 251 18.08 -2.27 21.39
C GLY A 251 17.57 -1.48 20.17
N TRP A 252 16.30 -1.51 19.84
CA TRP A 252 15.73 -0.65 18.78
C TRP A 252 15.51 0.76 19.33
N ILE A 253 16.23 1.75 18.76
CA ILE A 253 16.27 3.12 19.28
C ILE A 253 15.24 4.01 18.61
N SER A 254 15.22 4.02 17.27
CA SER A 254 14.33 4.90 16.51
C SER A 254 14.09 4.41 15.09
N VAL A 255 13.05 4.97 14.47
CA VAL A 255 12.73 4.82 13.05
C VAL A 255 12.33 6.18 12.48
N ASN A 256 12.73 6.46 11.25
CA ASN A 256 12.32 7.69 10.55
C ASN A 256 12.43 7.50 9.03
N ASN A 257 11.52 8.11 8.27
CA ASN A 257 11.62 8.18 6.81
C ASN A 257 12.04 9.59 6.39
N LEU A 258 13.14 9.71 5.68
CA LEU A 258 13.65 11.00 5.22
C LEU A 258 12.91 11.54 3.99
N THR A 259 12.26 10.68 3.24
CA THR A 259 11.51 11.00 2.02
C THR A 259 10.09 10.46 2.12
N ALA A 260 9.17 11.07 1.36
CA ALA A 260 7.82 10.54 1.24
C ALA A 260 7.82 9.14 0.62
N GLY A 261 6.89 8.31 1.07
CA GLY A 261 6.70 6.97 0.53
C GLY A 261 5.98 6.96 -0.82
N LEU A 262 6.03 5.80 -1.48
CA LEU A 262 5.26 5.51 -2.67
C LEU A 262 3.84 5.12 -2.24
N THR A 263 2.86 5.89 -2.65
CA THR A 263 1.46 5.62 -2.36
C THR A 263 0.99 4.41 -3.15
N GLY A 264 0.35 3.48 -2.48
CA GLY A 264 -0.32 2.34 -3.09
C GLY A 264 -1.58 2.75 -3.86
N ARG A 265 -2.40 1.78 -4.15
CA ARG A 265 -3.65 2.00 -4.88
C ARG A 265 -4.79 1.30 -4.16
N ASP A 266 -5.95 1.95 -4.10
CA ASP A 266 -7.19 1.34 -3.68
C ASP A 266 -7.68 0.30 -4.69
N LEU A 267 -8.61 -0.56 -4.26
CA LEU A 267 -9.31 -1.46 -5.16
C LEU A 267 -10.06 -0.63 -6.22
N GLU A 268 -9.87 -0.98 -7.48
CA GLU A 268 -10.55 -0.32 -8.59
C GLU A 268 -12.08 -0.36 -8.40
N THR A 269 -12.73 0.79 -8.45
CA THR A 269 -14.17 0.90 -8.31
C THR A 269 -14.90 0.39 -9.57
N ASP A 270 -16.21 0.09 -9.44
CA ASP A 270 -17.03 -0.31 -10.59
C ASP A 270 -17.05 0.74 -11.71
N ILE A 271 -17.01 2.02 -11.36
CA ILE A 271 -17.01 3.13 -12.30
C ILE A 271 -15.71 3.17 -13.10
N GLU A 272 -14.58 3.02 -12.40
CA GLU A 272 -13.25 2.98 -13.01
C GLU A 272 -13.09 1.77 -13.93
N LEU A 273 -13.51 0.58 -13.46
CA LEU A 273 -13.48 -0.65 -14.26
C LEU A 273 -14.33 -0.53 -15.54
N ARG A 274 -15.56 0.02 -15.46
CA ARG A 274 -16.39 0.28 -16.63
C ARG A 274 -15.69 1.24 -17.61
N THR A 275 -15.13 2.31 -17.08
CA THR A 275 -14.43 3.32 -17.89
C THR A 275 -13.23 2.71 -18.61
N ARG A 276 -12.43 1.93 -17.90
CA ARG A 276 -11.25 1.23 -18.46
C ARG A 276 -11.68 0.19 -19.49
N ARG A 277 -12.75 -0.57 -19.22
CA ARG A 277 -13.33 -1.53 -20.17
C ARG A 277 -13.77 -0.84 -21.46
N ILE A 278 -14.53 0.26 -21.37
CA ILE A 278 -15.00 1.00 -22.56
C ILE A 278 -13.80 1.51 -23.38
N LYS A 279 -12.77 2.04 -22.72
CA LYS A 279 -11.52 2.48 -23.39
C LYS A 279 -10.85 1.30 -24.10
N SER A 280 -10.67 0.18 -23.42
CA SER A 280 -10.01 -1.00 -23.97
C SER A 280 -10.74 -1.55 -25.20
N ILE A 281 -12.08 -1.63 -25.19
CA ILE A 281 -12.87 -2.10 -26.33
C ILE A 281 -12.76 -1.15 -27.53
N LYS A 282 -12.77 0.17 -27.29
CA LYS A 282 -12.58 1.15 -28.36
C LYS A 282 -11.22 1.03 -29.03
N PHE A 283 -10.19 0.56 -28.31
CA PHE A 283 -8.84 0.42 -28.81
C PHE A 283 -8.50 -0.98 -29.39
N SER A 284 -9.42 -1.93 -29.32
CA SER A 284 -9.19 -3.29 -29.83
C SER A 284 -9.25 -3.41 -31.38
N GLY A 285 -9.58 -2.33 -32.08
CA GLY A 285 -9.48 -2.25 -33.54
C GLY A 285 -8.00 -2.32 -33.98
N SER A 286 -7.62 -3.42 -34.63
CA SER A 286 -6.25 -3.59 -35.16
C SER A 286 -5.97 -2.58 -36.30
N GLY A 287 -4.97 -1.72 -36.11
CA GLY A 287 -4.44 -0.84 -37.16
C GLY A 287 -4.73 0.66 -37.01
N THR A 288 -5.45 1.09 -35.96
CA THR A 288 -5.60 2.53 -35.69
C THR A 288 -4.46 3.05 -34.81
N VAL A 289 -4.14 4.33 -34.92
CA VAL A 289 -3.12 5.02 -34.08
C VAL A 289 -3.47 4.87 -32.59
N GLU A 290 -4.77 4.93 -32.26
CA GLU A 290 -5.27 4.75 -30.91
C GLU A 290 -5.01 3.33 -30.38
N ALA A 291 -5.19 2.30 -31.21
CA ALA A 291 -4.92 0.91 -30.82
C ALA A 291 -3.42 0.68 -30.56
N MET A 292 -2.54 1.25 -31.39
CA MET A 292 -1.09 1.20 -31.17
C MET A 292 -0.69 1.92 -29.89
N LYS A 293 -1.26 3.11 -29.64
CA LYS A 293 -1.02 3.88 -28.43
C LYS A 293 -1.42 3.11 -27.17
N ALA A 294 -2.59 2.45 -27.21
CA ALA A 294 -3.07 1.64 -26.09
C ALA A 294 -2.16 0.44 -25.82
N ARG A 295 -1.70 -0.27 -26.86
CA ARG A 295 -0.76 -1.40 -26.69
C ARG A 295 0.58 -0.95 -26.10
N LEU A 296 1.09 0.20 -26.49
CA LEU A 296 2.33 0.74 -25.95
C LEU A 296 2.17 1.22 -24.51
N LEU A 297 1.05 1.80 -24.14
CA LEU A 297 0.73 2.20 -22.75
C LEU A 297 0.52 1.01 -21.81
N ASN A 298 0.21 -0.18 -22.34
CA ASN A 298 0.08 -1.40 -21.55
C ASN A 298 1.43 -2.07 -21.23
N ILE A 299 2.53 -1.58 -21.79
CA ILE A 299 3.87 -2.08 -21.44
C ILE A 299 4.27 -1.51 -20.08
N THR A 300 4.67 -2.38 -19.17
CA THR A 300 5.13 -1.99 -17.84
C THR A 300 6.25 -0.96 -17.90
N GLY A 301 6.08 0.19 -17.24
CA GLY A 301 7.04 1.28 -17.22
C GLY A 301 6.82 2.38 -18.27
N VAL A 302 5.86 2.21 -19.19
CA VAL A 302 5.49 3.25 -20.15
C VAL A 302 4.39 4.13 -19.58
N THR A 303 4.71 5.40 -19.28
CA THR A 303 3.78 6.38 -18.68
C THR A 303 3.10 7.27 -19.71
N SER A 304 3.72 7.53 -20.87
CA SER A 304 3.12 8.30 -21.95
C SER A 304 3.63 7.84 -23.31
N VAL A 305 2.77 7.96 -24.33
CA VAL A 305 3.09 7.60 -25.73
C VAL A 305 2.55 8.68 -26.67
N LYS A 306 3.38 9.15 -27.58
CA LYS A 306 2.98 10.00 -28.70
C LYS A 306 3.28 9.25 -30.00
N ILE A 307 2.24 9.05 -30.82
CA ILE A 307 2.37 8.46 -32.16
C ILE A 307 2.21 9.59 -33.17
N LEU A 308 3.13 9.68 -34.11
CA LEU A 308 3.07 10.62 -35.21
C LEU A 308 2.77 9.84 -36.48
N GLU A 309 1.71 10.21 -37.17
CA GLU A 309 1.29 9.64 -38.43
C GLU A 309 1.82 10.50 -39.56
N ASN A 310 2.54 9.91 -40.51
CA ASN A 310 2.97 10.60 -41.71
C ASN A 310 1.87 10.44 -42.76
N VAL A 311 1.00 11.43 -42.85
CA VAL A 311 -0.06 11.48 -43.88
C VAL A 311 0.59 12.12 -45.12
N THR A 312 1.10 11.29 -46.07
CA THR A 312 1.52 11.71 -47.39
C THR A 312 0.36 11.69 -48.37
#